data_aeb924d11e5ba60e2bbf30a163786071
#
_entry.id   aeb924d11e5ba60e2bbf30a163786071
#
_cell.length_a   1.000
_cell.length_b   1.000
_cell.length_c   1.000
_cell.angle_alpha   90.00
_cell.angle_beta   90.00
_cell.angle_gamma   90.00
#
_symmetry.space_group_name_H-M   'P 1'
#
loop_
_entity.id
_entity.type
_entity.pdbx_description
1 polymer ?
#
loop_
_entity_poly.entity_id
_entity_poly.type
_entity_poly.pdbx_seq_one_letter_code
_entity_poly.pdbx_strand_id
1 'polypeptide(L)'
;MLINAQLLLQFQRCQRRPFLDIYGDYQQREVPNELALKIQQDKMLHHQRIVKKLCYYEPDYPPKDWTAGAAATISLMQQGVSYIRRGVLLTTYREKYTLLSRPDLLVKQPGESRFGAWNYVPVDIELGKRPKQEYQVLVAFHAEVLATVQDVTLSKAGLILRDKDQTYVVDLDKWTPQMLDILDEYTQVIESVDAPEIFISRQKCSLCPWYNYCHDIAQAQEHLSLLPGVTPIRYTQLQNLAITSLESLAHTHPSTLENLTGFDRGVAAKLVIQAQSVFTKQPLILANSFSQEYLTFTAPIELYFDIEAQPDLNLNYLLGVLVVDRVAQNEQFYSFLAETPEQEQLIWQQFLNLVNQYPQAPIYHFCAYEVDTVKNLGKLYRTPHSQIRPILSRFIDIYEQLIQSVALPIDSYALKAIARWLGFAWR
;
A
#
# COMPACT_ATOMS: atom_id res chain seq x y z
N MET A 1 -12.53 -9.04 -26.47
CA MET A 1 -12.50 -8.28 -25.21
C MET A 1 -11.24 -7.43 -25.17
N LEU A 2 -11.29 -6.23 -24.55
CA LEU A 2 -10.16 -5.29 -24.49
C LEU A 2 -9.46 -5.42 -23.14
N ILE A 3 -8.14 -5.62 -23.15
CA ILE A 3 -7.28 -5.73 -21.97
C ILE A 3 -6.29 -4.57 -21.97
N ASN A 4 -6.14 -3.87 -20.85
CA ASN A 4 -5.20 -2.77 -20.69
C ASN A 4 -4.30 -2.94 -19.47
N ALA A 5 -3.23 -2.17 -19.39
CA ALA A 5 -2.26 -2.23 -18.31
C ALA A 5 -2.90 -2.04 -16.92
N GLN A 6 -3.93 -1.19 -16.79
CA GLN A 6 -4.60 -0.96 -15.51
C GLN A 6 -5.33 -2.21 -14.98
N LEU A 7 -5.90 -3.04 -15.87
CA LEU A 7 -6.50 -4.31 -15.47
C LEU A 7 -5.45 -5.27 -14.92
N LEU A 8 -4.26 -5.34 -15.53
CA LEU A 8 -3.15 -6.16 -15.00
C LEU A 8 -2.64 -5.65 -13.66
N LEU A 9 -2.58 -4.32 -13.46
CA LEU A 9 -2.24 -3.74 -12.16
C LEU A 9 -3.25 -4.17 -11.08
N GLN A 10 -4.52 -4.08 -11.39
CA GLN A 10 -5.59 -4.48 -10.47
C GLN A 10 -5.53 -5.97 -10.17
N PHE A 11 -5.29 -6.80 -11.18
CA PHE A 11 -5.17 -8.24 -11.06
C PHE A 11 -3.99 -8.67 -10.16
N GLN A 12 -2.82 -8.05 -10.30
CA GLN A 12 -1.68 -8.29 -9.41
C GLN A 12 -1.97 -7.95 -7.94
N ARG A 13 -2.85 -7.00 -7.71
CA ARG A 13 -3.27 -6.62 -6.35
C ARG A 13 -4.34 -7.53 -5.80
N CYS A 14 -5.29 -7.94 -6.65
CA CYS A 14 -6.40 -8.80 -6.28
C CYS A 14 -7.01 -9.41 -7.55
N GLN A 15 -6.93 -10.72 -7.71
CA GLN A 15 -7.49 -11.44 -8.86
C GLN A 15 -9.02 -11.29 -8.96
N ARG A 16 -9.70 -11.19 -7.82
CA ARG A 16 -11.16 -11.05 -7.74
C ARG A 16 -11.66 -9.68 -8.23
N ARG A 17 -10.89 -8.61 -8.06
CA ARG A 17 -11.34 -7.26 -8.42
C ARG A 17 -11.65 -7.09 -9.92
N PRO A 18 -10.79 -7.44 -10.88
CA PRO A 18 -11.11 -7.34 -12.30
C PRO A 18 -12.29 -8.23 -12.71
N PHE A 19 -12.46 -9.38 -12.06
CA PHE A 19 -13.63 -10.23 -12.26
C PHE A 19 -14.91 -9.51 -11.84
N LEU A 20 -14.93 -8.89 -10.66
CA LEU A 20 -16.08 -8.12 -10.18
C LEU A 20 -16.33 -6.84 -11.00
N ASP A 21 -15.30 -6.22 -11.54
CA ASP A 21 -15.45 -5.06 -12.44
C ASP A 21 -16.15 -5.44 -13.76
N ILE A 22 -16.18 -6.74 -14.15
CA ILE A 22 -16.84 -7.24 -15.35
C ILE A 22 -18.20 -7.85 -15.02
N TYR A 23 -18.28 -8.67 -13.99
CA TYR A 23 -19.44 -9.55 -13.69
C TYR A 23 -20.18 -9.18 -12.40
N GLY A 24 -19.61 -8.30 -11.58
CA GLY A 24 -20.20 -7.90 -10.30
C GLY A 24 -21.40 -6.95 -10.47
N ASP A 25 -22.26 -6.94 -9.47
CA ASP A 25 -23.33 -5.96 -9.39
C ASP A 25 -22.77 -4.56 -9.08
N TYR A 26 -22.82 -3.66 -10.02
CA TYR A 26 -22.29 -2.32 -9.91
C TYR A 26 -22.94 -1.49 -8.77
N GLN A 27 -24.13 -1.87 -8.30
CA GLN A 27 -24.77 -1.21 -7.14
C GLN A 27 -24.03 -1.51 -5.83
N GLN A 28 -23.28 -2.61 -5.77
CA GLN A 28 -22.45 -2.97 -4.62
C GLN A 28 -21.05 -2.30 -4.64
N ARG A 29 -20.75 -1.58 -5.72
CA ARG A 29 -19.47 -0.90 -5.88
C ARG A 29 -19.47 0.46 -5.21
N GLU A 30 -18.54 0.67 -4.30
CA GLU A 30 -18.38 1.93 -3.57
C GLU A 30 -17.79 3.03 -4.45
N VAL A 31 -18.16 4.28 -4.12
CA VAL A 31 -17.46 5.45 -4.64
C VAL A 31 -16.06 5.55 -4.02
N PRO A 32 -15.08 6.10 -4.75
CA PRO A 32 -13.75 6.32 -4.19
C PRO A 32 -13.81 7.16 -2.91
N ASN A 33 -13.12 6.72 -1.86
CA ASN A 33 -12.98 7.49 -0.64
C ASN A 33 -12.03 8.70 -0.83
N GLU A 34 -12.00 9.62 0.12
CA GLU A 34 -11.18 10.83 0.07
C GLU A 34 -9.69 10.55 -0.15
N LEU A 35 -9.16 9.49 0.48
CA LEU A 35 -7.77 9.07 0.31
C LEU A 35 -7.49 8.62 -1.13
N ALA A 36 -8.39 7.84 -1.73
CA ALA A 36 -8.25 7.41 -3.12
C ALA A 36 -8.28 8.60 -4.10
N LEU A 37 -9.18 9.57 -3.85
CA LEU A 37 -9.26 10.81 -4.64
C LEU A 37 -7.98 11.65 -4.49
N LYS A 38 -7.45 11.78 -3.27
CA LYS A 38 -6.20 12.47 -3.01
C LYS A 38 -5.02 11.83 -3.74
N ILE A 39 -4.87 10.51 -3.67
CA ILE A 39 -3.82 9.78 -4.40
C ILE A 39 -3.93 10.00 -5.91
N GLN A 40 -5.15 10.00 -6.45
CA GLN A 40 -5.38 10.27 -7.87
C GLN A 40 -4.97 11.70 -8.25
N GLN A 41 -5.31 12.69 -7.43
CA GLN A 41 -4.90 14.08 -7.61
C GLN A 41 -3.37 14.23 -7.57
N ASP A 42 -2.72 13.62 -6.59
CA ASP A 42 -1.26 13.68 -6.44
C ASP A 42 -0.54 13.01 -7.62
N LYS A 43 -1.07 11.88 -8.12
CA LYS A 43 -0.57 11.25 -9.35
C LYS A 43 -0.68 12.20 -10.53
N MET A 44 -1.82 12.85 -10.71
CA MET A 44 -2.04 13.83 -11.79
C MET A 44 -1.05 15.00 -11.71
N LEU A 45 -0.86 15.58 -10.52
CA LEU A 45 0.09 16.68 -10.30
C LEU A 45 1.53 16.26 -10.57
N HIS A 46 1.92 15.05 -10.14
CA HIS A 46 3.24 14.50 -10.42
C HIS A 46 3.47 14.33 -11.93
N HIS A 47 2.50 13.75 -12.66
CA HIS A 47 2.55 13.64 -14.12
C HIS A 47 2.71 15.01 -14.79
N GLN A 48 1.90 16.00 -14.41
CA GLN A 48 1.98 17.35 -14.97
C GLN A 48 3.36 17.97 -14.76
N ARG A 49 3.96 17.80 -13.58
CA ARG A 49 5.30 18.32 -13.25
C ARG A 49 6.38 17.75 -14.16
N ILE A 50 6.34 16.44 -14.45
CA ILE A 50 7.30 15.77 -15.32
C ILE A 50 7.12 16.21 -16.76
N VAL A 51 5.87 16.13 -17.25
CA VAL A 51 5.56 16.35 -18.67
C VAL A 51 5.76 17.82 -19.06
N LYS A 52 5.54 18.78 -18.16
CA LYS A 52 5.78 20.22 -18.39
C LYS A 52 7.23 20.54 -18.83
N LYS A 53 8.17 19.67 -18.50
CA LYS A 53 9.60 19.84 -18.88
C LYS A 53 9.94 19.28 -20.26
N LEU A 54 8.98 18.65 -20.95
CA LEU A 54 9.20 17.94 -22.22
C LEU A 54 8.48 18.65 -23.36
N CYS A 55 9.10 18.65 -24.55
CA CYS A 55 8.42 19.00 -25.78
C CYS A 55 7.84 17.72 -26.38
N TYR A 56 6.54 17.52 -26.23
CA TYR A 56 5.84 16.29 -26.61
C TYR A 56 4.71 16.55 -27.60
N TYR A 57 4.29 15.49 -28.29
CA TYR A 57 3.11 15.44 -29.13
C TYR A 57 2.06 14.49 -28.52
N GLU A 58 0.78 14.78 -28.70
CA GLU A 58 -0.29 13.86 -28.33
C GLU A 58 -1.06 13.44 -29.60
N PRO A 59 -1.47 12.17 -29.73
CA PRO A 59 -2.33 11.75 -30.82
C PRO A 59 -3.71 12.40 -30.64
N ASP A 60 -4.24 13.02 -31.71
CA ASP A 60 -5.57 13.60 -31.75
C ASP A 60 -6.57 12.60 -32.31
N TYR A 61 -7.58 12.24 -31.52
CA TYR A 61 -8.61 11.26 -31.90
C TYR A 61 -9.87 11.41 -31.04
N PRO A 62 -11.05 10.99 -31.56
CA PRO A 62 -12.29 11.04 -30.79
C PRO A 62 -12.20 10.20 -29.50
N PRO A 63 -12.79 10.66 -28.37
CA PRO A 63 -12.76 9.93 -27.11
C PRO A 63 -13.26 8.48 -27.25
N LYS A 64 -12.46 7.52 -26.75
CA LYS A 64 -12.70 6.08 -26.79
C LYS A 64 -12.60 5.43 -28.18
N ASP A 65 -12.29 6.15 -29.23
CA ASP A 65 -11.95 5.57 -30.52
C ASP A 65 -10.46 5.13 -30.52
N TRP A 66 -10.23 3.97 -29.96
CA TRP A 66 -8.87 3.43 -29.83
C TRP A 66 -8.21 3.11 -31.16
N THR A 67 -8.99 2.80 -32.20
CA THR A 67 -8.48 2.53 -33.55
C THR A 67 -7.97 3.81 -34.19
N ALA A 68 -8.74 4.90 -34.12
CA ALA A 68 -8.27 6.21 -34.58
C ALA A 68 -7.06 6.68 -33.76
N GLY A 69 -7.08 6.47 -32.44
CA GLY A 69 -5.94 6.80 -31.57
C GLY A 69 -4.66 6.06 -31.91
N ALA A 70 -4.77 4.77 -32.25
CA ALA A 70 -3.61 3.97 -32.69
C ALA A 70 -3.08 4.44 -34.03
N ALA A 71 -3.94 4.75 -35.01
CA ALA A 71 -3.54 5.31 -36.30
C ALA A 71 -2.83 6.67 -36.14
N ALA A 72 -3.35 7.58 -35.31
CA ALA A 72 -2.74 8.86 -35.01
C ALA A 72 -1.37 8.68 -34.31
N THR A 73 -1.24 7.74 -33.38
CA THR A 73 0.03 7.41 -32.72
C THR A 73 1.07 6.89 -33.72
N ILE A 74 0.68 5.97 -34.59
CA ILE A 74 1.56 5.44 -35.64
C ILE A 74 2.06 6.57 -36.57
N SER A 75 1.20 7.50 -36.93
CA SER A 75 1.57 8.68 -37.73
C SER A 75 2.66 9.53 -37.05
N LEU A 76 2.55 9.78 -35.74
CA LEU A 76 3.58 10.47 -34.97
C LEU A 76 4.87 9.67 -34.87
N MET A 77 4.81 8.34 -34.74
CA MET A 77 5.98 7.46 -34.75
C MET A 77 6.70 7.49 -36.10
N GLN A 78 5.97 7.49 -37.19
CA GLN A 78 6.52 7.61 -38.55
C GLN A 78 7.22 8.95 -38.78
N GLN A 79 6.70 10.04 -38.20
CA GLN A 79 7.33 11.36 -38.23
C GLN A 79 8.59 11.42 -37.38
N GLY A 80 8.83 10.44 -36.50
CA GLY A 80 10.00 10.37 -35.65
C GLY A 80 10.09 11.47 -34.60
N VAL A 81 8.94 11.91 -34.04
CA VAL A 81 8.90 12.91 -32.96
C VAL A 81 9.57 12.40 -31.69
N SER A 82 10.23 13.26 -30.92
CA SER A 82 11.05 12.84 -29.78
C SER A 82 10.25 12.21 -28.65
N TYR A 83 9.06 12.76 -28.33
CA TYR A 83 8.18 12.30 -27.26
C TYR A 83 6.74 12.26 -27.72
N ILE A 84 6.09 11.10 -27.52
CA ILE A 84 4.64 10.98 -27.72
C ILE A 84 4.00 10.71 -26.35
N ARG A 85 3.16 11.62 -25.91
CA ARG A 85 2.43 11.48 -24.64
C ARG A 85 1.12 10.74 -24.89
N ARG A 86 0.81 9.77 -24.00
CA ARG A 86 -0.44 8.99 -24.06
C ARG A 86 -0.71 8.35 -25.43
N GLY A 87 0.34 7.93 -26.11
CA GLY A 87 0.23 7.21 -27.36
C GLY A 87 -0.63 5.95 -27.20
N VAL A 88 -1.53 5.70 -28.15
CA VAL A 88 -2.41 4.53 -28.17
C VAL A 88 -1.79 3.47 -29.07
N LEU A 89 -1.65 2.25 -28.55
CA LEU A 89 -1.13 1.11 -29.28
C LEU A 89 -2.10 -0.06 -29.10
N LEU A 90 -2.35 -0.79 -30.18
CA LEU A 90 -3.24 -1.95 -30.19
C LEU A 90 -2.53 -3.15 -30.79
N THR A 91 -2.72 -4.32 -30.19
CA THR A 91 -2.32 -5.60 -30.77
C THR A 91 -3.33 -6.69 -30.39
N THR A 92 -3.30 -7.80 -31.11
CA THR A 92 -4.14 -8.95 -30.82
C THR A 92 -3.38 -9.96 -29.97
N TYR A 93 -4.06 -10.53 -28.98
CA TYR A 93 -3.52 -11.59 -28.12
C TYR A 93 -4.43 -12.81 -28.18
N ARG A 94 -3.85 -13.98 -28.50
CA ARG A 94 -4.57 -15.25 -28.63
C ARG A 94 -5.81 -15.18 -29.54
N GLU A 95 -5.74 -14.35 -30.59
CA GLU A 95 -6.84 -14.12 -31.56
C GLU A 95 -8.19 -13.69 -30.95
N LYS A 96 -8.30 -13.65 -29.64
CA LYS A 96 -9.54 -13.40 -28.89
C LYS A 96 -9.55 -12.04 -28.19
N TYR A 97 -8.38 -11.54 -27.79
CA TYR A 97 -8.23 -10.33 -26.99
C TYR A 97 -7.55 -9.23 -27.78
N THR A 98 -7.97 -8.00 -27.54
CA THR A 98 -7.25 -6.80 -27.99
C THR A 98 -6.50 -6.21 -26.82
N LEU A 99 -5.17 -6.12 -26.88
CA LEU A 99 -4.36 -5.43 -25.89
C LEU A 99 -4.33 -3.95 -26.23
N LEU A 100 -4.74 -3.12 -25.28
CA LEU A 100 -4.69 -1.66 -25.36
C LEU A 100 -3.56 -1.15 -24.47
N SER A 101 -2.50 -0.66 -25.07
CA SER A 101 -1.38 0.00 -24.40
C SER A 101 -1.48 1.51 -24.55
N ARG A 102 -1.33 2.22 -23.42
CA ARG A 102 -1.27 3.69 -23.36
C ARG A 102 -0.23 4.11 -22.32
N PRO A 103 1.07 3.96 -22.63
CA PRO A 103 2.12 4.44 -21.73
C PRO A 103 2.03 5.95 -21.56
N ASP A 104 2.56 6.45 -20.45
CA ASP A 104 2.60 7.89 -20.19
C ASP A 104 3.42 8.62 -21.27
N LEU A 105 4.53 8.00 -21.70
CA LEU A 105 5.37 8.51 -22.77
C LEU A 105 5.87 7.35 -23.65
N LEU A 106 5.96 7.62 -24.95
CA LEU A 106 6.80 6.89 -25.89
C LEU A 106 8.01 7.79 -26.20
N VAL A 107 9.21 7.30 -25.95
CA VAL A 107 10.45 8.05 -26.08
C VAL A 107 11.25 7.51 -27.26
N LYS A 108 11.53 8.36 -28.24
CA LYS A 108 12.35 8.01 -29.40
C LYS A 108 13.79 7.73 -28.99
N GLN A 109 14.33 6.65 -29.53
CA GLN A 109 15.74 6.27 -29.38
C GLN A 109 16.38 5.89 -30.71
N PRO A 110 17.72 5.98 -30.86
CA PRO A 110 18.43 5.39 -31.97
C PRO A 110 18.24 3.89 -32.02
N GLY A 111 18.00 3.33 -33.20
CA GLY A 111 17.80 1.90 -33.45
C GLY A 111 16.92 1.68 -34.68
N GLU A 112 16.99 0.51 -35.28
CA GLU A 112 16.17 0.20 -36.44
C GLU A 112 14.76 -0.23 -36.01
N SER A 113 13.76 0.16 -36.80
CA SER A 113 12.38 -0.31 -36.70
C SER A 113 11.70 -0.20 -38.05
N ARG A 114 10.46 -0.67 -38.17
CA ARG A 114 9.67 -0.46 -39.39
C ARG A 114 9.43 1.02 -39.74
N PHE A 115 9.74 1.95 -38.84
CA PHE A 115 9.58 3.39 -39.06
C PHE A 115 10.87 4.07 -39.55
N GLY A 116 12.03 3.41 -39.52
CA GLY A 116 13.32 3.95 -39.94
C GLY A 116 14.44 3.64 -38.95
N ALA A 117 15.47 4.50 -38.96
CA ALA A 117 16.65 4.36 -38.09
C ALA A 117 16.39 4.82 -36.62
N TRP A 118 15.20 4.65 -36.14
CA TRP A 118 14.80 4.90 -34.76
C TRP A 118 13.73 3.91 -34.32
N ASN A 119 13.67 3.69 -33.04
CA ASN A 119 12.56 3.02 -32.36
C ASN A 119 12.06 3.83 -31.16
N TYR A 120 11.00 3.38 -30.55
CA TYR A 120 10.45 3.96 -29.33
C TYR A 120 10.54 2.99 -28.17
N VAL A 121 10.70 3.52 -26.96
CA VAL A 121 10.59 2.77 -25.71
C VAL A 121 9.48 3.38 -24.85
N PRO A 122 8.70 2.57 -24.12
CA PRO A 122 7.69 3.08 -23.22
C PRO A 122 8.33 3.58 -21.92
N VAL A 123 7.77 4.65 -21.38
CA VAL A 123 8.15 5.20 -20.08
C VAL A 123 6.88 5.57 -19.32
N ASP A 124 6.73 5.00 -18.13
CA ASP A 124 5.63 5.34 -17.24
C ASP A 124 6.09 6.24 -16.08
N ILE A 125 5.17 7.07 -15.60
CA ILE A 125 5.39 8.02 -14.51
C ILE A 125 4.59 7.54 -13.30
N GLU A 126 5.30 7.11 -12.24
CA GLU A 126 4.68 6.56 -11.05
C GLU A 126 4.95 7.38 -9.80
N LEU A 127 3.92 7.54 -8.96
CA LEU A 127 3.99 8.29 -7.71
C LEU A 127 4.86 7.60 -6.63
N GLY A 128 5.14 6.32 -6.80
CA GLY A 128 5.99 5.55 -5.88
C GLY A 128 7.45 6.01 -5.92
N LYS A 129 8.15 5.90 -4.77
CA LYS A 129 9.60 6.21 -4.66
C LYS A 129 10.50 5.04 -5.04
N ARG A 130 9.94 3.83 -5.21
CA ARG A 130 10.68 2.59 -5.53
C ARG A 130 10.07 1.90 -6.75
N PRO A 131 10.89 1.22 -7.57
CA PRO A 131 10.42 0.48 -8.74
C PRO A 131 9.74 -0.83 -8.27
N LYS A 132 8.48 -0.73 -7.84
CA LYS A 132 7.71 -1.90 -7.42
C LYS A 132 7.55 -2.88 -8.57
N GLN A 133 7.43 -4.18 -8.26
CA GLN A 133 7.17 -5.23 -9.24
C GLN A 133 5.96 -4.89 -10.14
N GLU A 134 4.86 -4.47 -9.52
CA GLU A 134 3.63 -4.13 -10.23
C GLU A 134 3.82 -3.05 -11.31
N TYR A 135 4.69 -2.07 -11.08
CA TYR A 135 5.00 -1.03 -12.08
C TYR A 135 5.85 -1.58 -13.23
N GLN A 136 6.84 -2.44 -12.91
CA GLN A 136 7.71 -3.04 -13.91
C GLN A 136 6.94 -3.98 -14.84
N VAL A 137 5.98 -4.73 -14.32
CA VAL A 137 5.05 -5.56 -15.11
C VAL A 137 4.19 -4.71 -16.05
N LEU A 138 3.69 -3.54 -15.60
CA LEU A 138 2.92 -2.65 -16.47
C LEU A 138 3.76 -2.12 -17.63
N VAL A 139 4.98 -1.67 -17.34
CA VAL A 139 5.89 -1.18 -18.38
C VAL A 139 6.28 -2.30 -19.33
N ALA A 140 6.45 -3.54 -18.85
CA ALA A 140 6.67 -4.70 -19.71
C ALA A 140 5.47 -4.97 -20.64
N PHE A 141 4.22 -4.83 -20.14
CA PHE A 141 3.03 -4.90 -20.98
C PHE A 141 3.02 -3.83 -22.09
N HIS A 142 3.37 -2.60 -21.75
CA HIS A 142 3.48 -1.53 -22.74
C HIS A 142 4.58 -1.82 -23.77
N ALA A 143 5.70 -2.37 -23.33
CA ALA A 143 6.83 -2.72 -24.19
C ALA A 143 6.48 -3.85 -25.15
N GLU A 144 5.77 -4.89 -24.72
CA GLU A 144 5.34 -6.01 -25.53
C GLU A 144 4.40 -5.59 -26.67
N VAL A 145 3.39 -4.77 -26.34
CA VAL A 145 2.48 -4.21 -27.35
C VAL A 145 3.24 -3.30 -28.34
N LEU A 146 4.14 -2.47 -27.82
CA LEU A 146 4.95 -1.57 -28.65
C LEU A 146 5.91 -2.35 -29.56
N ALA A 147 6.56 -3.40 -29.04
CA ALA A 147 7.46 -4.27 -29.81
C ALA A 147 6.76 -4.86 -31.04
N THR A 148 5.54 -5.36 -30.86
CA THR A 148 4.69 -5.84 -31.95
C THR A 148 4.36 -4.72 -32.94
N VAL A 149 3.98 -3.52 -32.44
CA VAL A 149 3.58 -2.40 -33.33
C VAL A 149 4.76 -1.87 -34.15
N GLN A 150 5.96 -1.84 -33.63
CA GLN A 150 7.14 -1.29 -34.33
C GLN A 150 8.05 -2.36 -34.97
N ASP A 151 7.70 -3.65 -34.80
CA ASP A 151 8.45 -4.81 -35.30
C ASP A 151 9.90 -4.84 -34.79
N VAL A 152 10.07 -4.63 -33.46
CA VAL A 152 11.38 -4.59 -32.79
C VAL A 152 11.28 -5.16 -31.40
N THR A 153 12.15 -6.10 -31.05
CA THR A 153 12.29 -6.59 -29.68
C THR A 153 12.96 -5.53 -28.81
N LEU A 154 12.34 -5.23 -27.67
CA LEU A 154 12.87 -4.29 -26.69
C LEU A 154 13.48 -5.04 -25.50
N SER A 155 14.68 -4.65 -25.06
CA SER A 155 15.32 -5.20 -23.85
C SER A 155 15.16 -4.29 -22.63
N LYS A 156 14.79 -3.02 -22.84
CA LYS A 156 14.70 -2.00 -21.79
C LYS A 156 13.49 -1.11 -21.96
N ALA A 157 12.97 -0.63 -20.86
CA ALA A 157 11.91 0.38 -20.77
C ALA A 157 12.17 1.30 -19.56
N GLY A 158 11.33 2.32 -19.34
CA GLY A 158 11.60 3.33 -18.32
C GLY A 158 10.49 3.48 -17.30
N LEU A 159 10.91 3.82 -16.05
CA LEU A 159 10.01 4.30 -14.99
C LEU A 159 10.53 5.62 -14.43
N ILE A 160 9.71 6.66 -14.40
CA ILE A 160 9.99 7.90 -13.69
C ILE A 160 9.28 7.82 -12.35
N LEU A 161 10.07 7.80 -11.27
CA LEU A 161 9.59 7.67 -9.91
C LEU A 161 9.59 9.03 -9.19
N ARG A 162 8.75 9.20 -8.16
CA ARG A 162 8.73 10.40 -7.34
C ARG A 162 10.07 10.61 -6.63
N ASP A 163 10.51 11.87 -6.58
CA ASP A 163 11.76 12.30 -5.93
C ASP A 163 13.03 11.62 -6.48
N LYS A 164 13.00 11.25 -7.76
CA LYS A 164 14.16 10.73 -8.50
C LYS A 164 14.46 11.61 -9.71
N ASP A 165 15.73 11.98 -9.87
CA ASP A 165 16.19 12.80 -10.99
C ASP A 165 16.41 11.99 -12.26
N GLN A 166 16.54 10.67 -12.13
CA GLN A 166 16.85 9.78 -13.24
C GLN A 166 15.72 8.77 -13.48
N THR A 167 15.48 8.47 -14.74
CA THR A 167 14.59 7.37 -15.15
C THR A 167 15.20 6.04 -14.72
N TYR A 168 14.43 5.26 -13.98
CA TYR A 168 14.78 3.89 -13.65
C TYR A 168 14.62 3.01 -14.89
N VAL A 169 15.66 2.24 -15.22
CA VAL A 169 15.64 1.31 -16.34
C VAL A 169 15.04 -0.03 -15.91
N VAL A 170 13.98 -0.43 -16.61
CA VAL A 170 13.32 -1.72 -16.41
C VAL A 170 13.96 -2.75 -17.34
N ASP A 171 14.39 -3.87 -16.80
CA ASP A 171 14.91 -5.04 -17.51
C ASP A 171 13.77 -5.88 -18.07
N LEU A 172 13.53 -5.80 -19.37
CA LEU A 172 12.42 -6.49 -20.03
C LEU A 172 12.65 -8.00 -20.19
N ASP A 173 13.92 -8.44 -20.28
CA ASP A 173 14.25 -9.88 -20.37
C ASP A 173 13.76 -10.60 -19.08
N LYS A 174 13.80 -9.89 -17.95
CA LYS A 174 13.27 -10.38 -16.68
C LYS A 174 11.75 -10.24 -16.55
N TRP A 175 11.18 -9.10 -16.98
CA TRP A 175 9.81 -8.76 -16.60
C TRP A 175 8.77 -9.14 -17.66
N THR A 176 9.15 -9.29 -18.94
CA THR A 176 8.21 -9.73 -19.98
C THR A 176 7.68 -11.14 -19.75
N PRO A 177 8.49 -12.16 -19.41
CA PRO A 177 7.95 -13.49 -19.10
C PRO A 177 6.94 -13.45 -17.94
N GLN A 178 7.25 -12.75 -16.86
CA GLN A 178 6.35 -12.63 -15.71
C GLN A 178 5.05 -11.87 -16.05
N MET A 179 5.14 -10.87 -16.92
CA MET A 179 3.96 -10.16 -17.42
C MET A 179 3.06 -11.07 -18.27
N LEU A 180 3.65 -11.92 -19.11
CA LEU A 180 2.90 -12.89 -19.92
C LEU A 180 2.21 -13.93 -19.05
N ASP A 181 2.87 -14.45 -18.02
CA ASP A 181 2.26 -15.36 -17.05
C ASP A 181 1.04 -14.72 -16.37
N ILE A 182 1.18 -13.46 -15.91
CA ILE A 182 0.09 -12.70 -15.28
C ILE A 182 -1.05 -12.43 -16.27
N LEU A 183 -0.75 -12.15 -17.54
CA LEU A 183 -1.75 -11.95 -18.59
C LEU A 183 -2.51 -13.24 -18.88
N ASP A 184 -1.82 -14.38 -18.90
CA ASP A 184 -2.41 -15.69 -19.06
C ASP A 184 -3.33 -16.06 -17.89
N GLU A 185 -2.86 -15.88 -16.65
CA GLU A 185 -3.69 -16.07 -15.46
C GLU A 185 -4.93 -15.16 -15.48
N TYR A 186 -4.76 -13.89 -15.86
CA TYR A 186 -5.86 -12.94 -15.97
C TYR A 186 -6.91 -13.44 -16.96
N THR A 187 -6.50 -13.91 -18.14
CA THR A 187 -7.44 -14.40 -19.16
C THR A 187 -8.18 -15.65 -18.68
N GLN A 188 -7.53 -16.56 -17.96
CA GLN A 188 -8.16 -17.73 -17.36
C GLN A 188 -9.20 -17.34 -16.31
N VAL A 189 -8.89 -16.40 -15.45
CA VAL A 189 -9.80 -15.92 -14.38
C VAL A 189 -11.05 -15.27 -14.96
N ILE A 190 -10.91 -14.43 -15.99
CA ILE A 190 -12.09 -13.77 -16.58
C ILE A 190 -12.93 -14.68 -17.48
N GLU A 191 -12.38 -15.82 -17.91
CA GLU A 191 -13.12 -16.86 -18.62
C GLU A 191 -13.81 -17.85 -17.66
N SER A 192 -13.44 -17.85 -16.39
CA SER A 192 -14.09 -18.67 -15.37
C SER A 192 -15.52 -18.22 -15.13
N VAL A 193 -16.38 -19.18 -14.78
CA VAL A 193 -17.76 -18.91 -14.36
C VAL A 193 -17.79 -18.39 -12.92
N ASP A 194 -16.85 -18.84 -12.11
CA ASP A 194 -16.82 -18.54 -10.68
C ASP A 194 -15.84 -17.41 -10.35
N ALA A 195 -16.24 -16.54 -9.45
CA ALA A 195 -15.38 -15.49 -8.94
C ALA A 195 -14.20 -16.09 -8.16
N PRO A 196 -12.96 -15.56 -8.33
CA PRO A 196 -11.83 -15.97 -7.51
C PRO A 196 -12.14 -15.90 -6.02
N GLU A 197 -11.47 -16.75 -5.24
CA GLU A 197 -11.62 -16.80 -3.79
C GLU A 197 -11.41 -15.44 -3.14
N ILE A 198 -12.16 -15.19 -2.07
CA ILE A 198 -12.02 -13.96 -1.28
C ILE A 198 -10.77 -14.04 -0.44
N PHE A 199 -9.97 -12.97 -0.45
CA PHE A 199 -8.94 -12.74 0.53
C PHE A 199 -8.90 -11.26 0.92
N ILE A 200 -9.26 -10.96 2.17
CA ILE A 200 -9.23 -9.58 2.68
C ILE A 200 -7.80 -9.21 3.08
N SER A 201 -7.17 -8.35 2.28
CA SER A 201 -5.84 -7.79 2.55
C SER A 201 -5.98 -6.37 3.09
N ARG A 202 -5.54 -6.12 4.31
CA ARG A 202 -5.63 -4.79 4.94
C ARG A 202 -4.98 -3.68 4.13
N GLN A 203 -3.83 -3.99 3.48
CA GLN A 203 -3.10 -3.00 2.68
C GLN A 203 -3.68 -2.81 1.28
N LYS A 204 -4.19 -3.88 0.65
CA LYS A 204 -4.62 -3.82 -0.75
C LYS A 204 -6.10 -3.49 -0.89
N CYS A 205 -6.93 -3.89 0.08
CA CYS A 205 -8.38 -3.72 0.02
C CYS A 205 -8.85 -2.34 0.50
N SER A 206 -8.06 -1.60 1.29
CA SER A 206 -8.46 -0.28 1.85
C SER A 206 -8.84 0.76 0.79
N LEU A 207 -8.35 0.64 -0.45
CA LEU A 207 -8.67 1.52 -1.58
C LEU A 207 -9.46 0.80 -2.68
N CYS A 208 -9.99 -0.38 -2.38
CA CYS A 208 -10.75 -1.17 -3.35
C CYS A 208 -12.24 -0.78 -3.32
N PRO A 209 -12.86 -0.46 -4.46
CA PRO A 209 -14.28 -0.11 -4.49
C PRO A 209 -15.22 -1.28 -4.20
N TRP A 210 -14.71 -2.51 -4.08
CA TRP A 210 -15.44 -3.71 -3.71
C TRP A 210 -15.19 -4.13 -2.26
N TYR A 211 -14.59 -3.27 -1.44
CA TYR A 211 -14.15 -3.65 -0.10
C TYR A 211 -15.32 -4.13 0.78
N ASN A 212 -16.37 -3.32 0.94
CA ASN A 212 -17.50 -3.69 1.79
C ASN A 212 -18.19 -4.95 1.28
N TYR A 213 -18.46 -5.06 -0.02
CA TYR A 213 -19.02 -6.26 -0.64
C TYR A 213 -18.20 -7.53 -0.33
N CYS A 214 -16.90 -7.48 -0.53
CA CYS A 214 -16.01 -8.62 -0.24
C CYS A 214 -15.91 -8.88 1.27
N HIS A 215 -15.87 -7.83 2.09
CA HIS A 215 -15.76 -7.95 3.54
C HIS A 215 -17.00 -8.58 4.15
N ASP A 216 -18.20 -8.19 3.71
CA ASP A 216 -19.46 -8.78 4.18
C ASP A 216 -19.53 -10.28 3.86
N ILE A 217 -19.11 -10.69 2.66
CA ILE A 217 -19.04 -12.11 2.29
C ILE A 217 -18.01 -12.83 3.18
N ALA A 218 -16.82 -12.24 3.38
CA ALA A 218 -15.79 -12.83 4.23
C ALA A 218 -16.27 -12.97 5.69
N GLN A 219 -17.03 -12.00 6.21
CA GLN A 219 -17.63 -12.07 7.53
C GLN A 219 -18.69 -13.18 7.62
N ALA A 220 -19.58 -13.26 6.64
CA ALA A 220 -20.61 -14.32 6.61
C ALA A 220 -20.02 -15.73 6.54
N GLN A 221 -18.83 -15.88 5.93
CA GLN A 221 -18.08 -17.13 5.81
C GLN A 221 -17.10 -17.38 6.98
N GLU A 222 -16.99 -16.46 7.93
CA GLU A 222 -15.94 -16.49 8.99
C GLU A 222 -14.55 -16.75 8.39
N HIS A 223 -14.27 -16.08 7.25
CA HIS A 223 -13.11 -16.37 6.42
C HIS A 223 -11.80 -16.05 7.15
N LEU A 224 -10.83 -16.95 7.09
CA LEU A 224 -9.55 -16.85 7.81
C LEU A 224 -8.74 -15.58 7.49
N SER A 225 -8.94 -14.95 6.33
CA SER A 225 -8.25 -13.70 6.00
C SER A 225 -8.63 -12.51 6.88
N LEU A 226 -9.75 -12.58 7.61
CA LEU A 226 -10.16 -11.59 8.59
C LEU A 226 -9.35 -11.70 9.89
N LEU A 227 -8.75 -12.86 10.14
CA LEU A 227 -7.98 -13.09 11.36
C LEU A 227 -6.67 -12.32 11.34
N PRO A 228 -6.35 -11.50 12.37
CA PRO A 228 -5.04 -10.89 12.50
C PRO A 228 -3.90 -11.92 12.44
N GLY A 229 -2.91 -11.64 11.59
CA GLY A 229 -1.77 -12.53 11.40
C GLY A 229 -1.91 -13.52 10.23
N VAL A 230 -3.07 -13.71 9.64
CA VAL A 230 -3.22 -14.49 8.40
C VAL A 230 -2.79 -13.63 7.21
N THR A 231 -1.64 -13.97 6.64
CA THR A 231 -1.12 -13.41 5.39
C THR A 231 -1.48 -14.33 4.22
N PRO A 232 -1.39 -13.89 2.93
CA PRO A 232 -1.62 -14.80 1.80
C PRO A 232 -0.79 -16.08 1.86
N ILE A 233 0.50 -15.97 2.22
CA ILE A 233 1.40 -17.12 2.34
C ILE A 233 0.90 -18.09 3.42
N ARG A 234 0.57 -17.58 4.61
CA ARG A 234 0.04 -18.40 5.70
C ARG A 234 -1.29 -19.03 5.34
N TYR A 235 -2.16 -18.28 4.68
CA TYR A 235 -3.44 -18.79 4.21
C TYR A 235 -3.26 -20.00 3.27
N THR A 236 -2.37 -19.89 2.28
CA THR A 236 -2.04 -21.02 1.38
C THR A 236 -1.54 -22.25 2.18
N GLN A 237 -0.68 -22.05 3.19
CA GLN A 237 -0.22 -23.16 4.02
C GLN A 237 -1.36 -23.80 4.84
N LEU A 238 -2.26 -22.99 5.38
CA LEU A 238 -3.44 -23.48 6.11
C LEU A 238 -4.36 -24.30 5.19
N GLN A 239 -4.62 -23.83 3.98
CA GLN A 239 -5.39 -24.55 2.96
C GLN A 239 -4.76 -25.89 2.61
N ASN A 240 -3.43 -25.94 2.42
CA ASN A 240 -2.69 -27.18 2.13
C ASN A 240 -2.82 -28.23 3.24
N LEU A 241 -3.07 -27.80 4.47
CA LEU A 241 -3.33 -28.65 5.63
C LEU A 241 -4.83 -28.93 5.86
N ALA A 242 -5.70 -28.52 4.95
CA ALA A 242 -7.16 -28.56 5.10
C ALA A 242 -7.69 -27.80 6.33
N ILE A 243 -6.96 -26.80 6.83
CA ILE A 243 -7.40 -25.88 7.88
C ILE A 243 -8.10 -24.70 7.21
N THR A 244 -9.41 -24.81 7.03
CA THR A 244 -10.21 -23.88 6.19
C THR A 244 -11.18 -23.02 7.00
N SER A 245 -11.34 -23.26 8.29
CA SER A 245 -12.26 -22.53 9.16
C SER A 245 -11.57 -21.97 10.40
N LEU A 246 -12.19 -20.94 11.00
CA LEU A 246 -11.72 -20.38 12.27
C LEU A 246 -11.69 -21.45 13.39
N GLU A 247 -12.71 -22.30 13.45
CA GLU A 247 -12.79 -23.40 14.41
C GLU A 247 -11.65 -24.39 14.23
N SER A 248 -11.40 -24.85 13.00
CA SER A 248 -10.29 -25.81 12.72
C SER A 248 -8.93 -25.23 13.11
N LEU A 249 -8.69 -23.92 12.85
CA LEU A 249 -7.47 -23.24 13.25
C LEU A 249 -7.37 -23.08 14.78
N ALA A 250 -8.45 -22.74 15.45
CA ALA A 250 -8.48 -22.58 16.91
C ALA A 250 -8.17 -23.90 17.66
N HIS A 251 -8.49 -25.05 17.07
CA HIS A 251 -8.21 -26.38 17.63
C HIS A 251 -6.90 -27.00 17.11
N THR A 252 -6.20 -26.33 16.21
CA THR A 252 -4.91 -26.82 15.66
C THR A 252 -3.81 -26.70 16.72
N HIS A 253 -3.00 -27.74 16.87
CA HIS A 253 -1.81 -27.66 17.72
C HIS A 253 -0.74 -26.80 17.04
N PRO A 254 -0.09 -25.83 17.71
CA PRO A 254 0.90 -24.94 17.09
C PRO A 254 2.04 -25.66 16.35
N SER A 255 2.50 -26.82 16.85
CA SER A 255 3.56 -27.60 16.20
C SER A 255 3.21 -28.10 14.79
N THR A 256 1.93 -28.19 14.45
CA THR A 256 1.48 -28.54 13.08
C THR A 256 1.83 -27.45 12.07
N LEU A 257 1.90 -26.20 12.52
CA LEU A 257 2.17 -25.01 11.69
C LEU A 257 3.66 -24.61 11.74
N GLU A 258 4.40 -25.04 12.76
CA GLU A 258 5.81 -24.72 12.90
C GLU A 258 6.63 -25.30 11.71
N ASN A 259 7.62 -24.54 11.26
CA ASN A 259 8.47 -24.86 10.10
C ASN A 259 7.81 -24.76 8.72
N LEU A 260 6.54 -24.34 8.62
CA LEU A 260 5.93 -24.00 7.34
C LEU A 260 6.38 -22.60 6.88
N THR A 261 6.37 -22.40 5.57
CA THR A 261 6.68 -21.08 4.99
C THR A 261 5.75 -20.00 5.56
N GLY A 262 6.34 -18.95 6.13
CA GLY A 262 5.60 -17.84 6.77
C GLY A 262 5.29 -18.06 8.25
N PHE A 263 5.66 -19.22 8.83
CA PHE A 263 5.50 -19.50 10.25
C PHE A 263 6.86 -19.60 10.96
N ASP A 264 7.45 -18.43 11.18
CA ASP A 264 8.67 -18.34 11.97
C ASP A 264 8.41 -18.66 13.45
N ARG A 265 9.46 -18.81 14.23
CA ARG A 265 9.39 -19.20 15.65
C ARG A 265 8.39 -18.32 16.43
N GLY A 266 7.42 -18.95 17.07
CA GLY A 266 6.38 -18.31 17.89
C GLY A 266 5.19 -17.74 17.12
N VAL A 267 5.26 -17.65 15.79
CA VAL A 267 4.13 -17.15 14.96
C VAL A 267 2.98 -18.14 14.99
N ALA A 268 3.26 -19.44 14.92
CA ALA A 268 2.25 -20.50 14.95
C ALA A 268 1.43 -20.44 16.25
N ALA A 269 2.08 -20.38 17.40
CA ALA A 269 1.41 -20.28 18.69
C ALA A 269 0.55 -19.02 18.81
N LYS A 270 1.07 -17.86 18.40
CA LYS A 270 0.33 -16.59 18.40
C LYS A 270 -0.91 -16.65 17.50
N LEU A 271 -0.79 -17.25 16.31
CA LEU A 271 -1.92 -17.34 15.38
C LEU A 271 -3.01 -18.27 15.90
N VAL A 272 -2.66 -19.41 16.49
CA VAL A 272 -3.62 -20.33 17.10
C VAL A 272 -4.35 -19.65 18.27
N ILE A 273 -3.62 -18.97 19.18
CA ILE A 273 -4.24 -18.25 20.30
C ILE A 273 -5.13 -17.09 19.79
N GLN A 274 -4.71 -16.42 18.71
CA GLN A 274 -5.55 -15.39 18.07
C GLN A 274 -6.85 -16.00 17.52
N ALA A 275 -6.78 -17.17 16.88
CA ALA A 275 -7.96 -17.89 16.41
C ALA A 275 -8.87 -18.32 17.58
N GLN A 276 -8.30 -18.83 18.67
CA GLN A 276 -9.03 -19.17 19.88
C GLN A 276 -9.74 -17.96 20.50
N SER A 277 -9.07 -16.81 20.58
CA SER A 277 -9.66 -15.57 21.09
C SER A 277 -10.88 -15.14 20.27
N VAL A 278 -10.76 -15.14 18.93
CA VAL A 278 -11.87 -14.76 18.04
C VAL A 278 -12.99 -15.79 18.10
N PHE A 279 -12.68 -17.09 18.13
CA PHE A 279 -13.66 -18.19 18.21
C PHE A 279 -14.45 -18.16 19.51
N THR A 280 -13.77 -17.97 20.65
CA THR A 280 -14.42 -17.89 21.98
C THR A 280 -15.02 -16.51 22.27
N LYS A 281 -14.73 -15.50 21.44
CA LYS A 281 -15.12 -14.09 21.65
C LYS A 281 -14.60 -13.52 22.97
N GLN A 282 -13.43 -13.98 23.42
CA GLN A 282 -12.81 -13.57 24.68
C GLN A 282 -11.34 -13.18 24.48
N PRO A 283 -10.83 -12.16 25.18
CA PRO A 283 -9.41 -11.87 25.19
C PRO A 283 -8.64 -13.01 25.87
N LEU A 284 -7.52 -13.43 25.26
CA LEU A 284 -6.68 -14.49 25.81
C LEU A 284 -5.28 -13.94 26.09
N ILE A 285 -4.79 -14.19 27.30
CA ILE A 285 -3.45 -13.78 27.72
C ILE A 285 -2.40 -14.69 27.08
N LEU A 286 -1.34 -14.13 26.54
CA LEU A 286 -0.22 -14.85 25.97
C LEU A 286 0.74 -15.28 27.10
N ALA A 287 0.92 -16.60 27.29
CA ALA A 287 1.52 -17.21 28.47
C ALA A 287 2.95 -16.76 28.88
N ASN A 288 3.70 -16.07 28.00
CA ASN A 288 5.08 -15.64 28.27
C ASN A 288 5.24 -14.14 28.51
N SER A 289 4.15 -13.38 28.67
CA SER A 289 4.18 -11.92 28.56
C SER A 289 3.96 -11.17 29.89
N PHE A 290 3.64 -11.86 30.97
CA PHE A 290 3.48 -11.19 32.27
C PHE A 290 4.76 -11.24 33.11
N SER A 291 5.69 -10.33 32.84
CA SER A 291 6.45 -9.77 33.94
C SER A 291 5.55 -8.75 34.63
N GLN A 292 5.37 -8.88 35.94
CA GLN A 292 4.54 -7.99 36.76
C GLN A 292 4.91 -6.50 36.65
N GLU A 293 6.08 -6.18 36.06
CA GLU A 293 6.59 -4.85 35.79
C GLU A 293 5.79 -4.06 34.73
N TYR A 294 5.12 -4.73 33.79
CA TYR A 294 4.37 -4.05 32.71
C TYR A 294 2.96 -3.61 33.08
N LEU A 295 2.42 -4.02 34.25
CA LEU A 295 1.05 -3.70 34.67
C LEU A 295 0.92 -2.45 35.54
N THR A 296 2.01 -1.84 35.93
CA THR A 296 1.97 -0.62 36.72
C THR A 296 2.22 0.63 35.87
N PHE A 297 1.21 1.00 35.07
CA PHE A 297 1.09 2.36 34.52
C PHE A 297 0.76 3.33 35.67
N THR A 298 1.71 3.64 36.52
CA THR A 298 1.48 4.49 37.71
C THR A 298 2.60 5.50 37.88
N ALA A 299 3.03 6.12 36.77
CA ALA A 299 3.83 7.33 36.91
C ALA A 299 2.91 8.46 37.40
N PRO A 300 3.39 9.33 38.32
CA PRO A 300 2.62 10.49 38.77
C PRO A 300 2.16 11.37 37.61
N ILE A 301 2.98 11.48 36.56
CA ILE A 301 2.69 12.20 35.33
C ILE A 301 2.98 11.27 34.15
N GLU A 302 2.05 11.23 33.20
CA GLU A 302 2.12 10.44 31.98
C GLU A 302 1.91 11.35 30.77
N LEU A 303 2.64 11.09 29.68
CA LEU A 303 2.50 11.79 28.42
C LEU A 303 1.98 10.79 27.36
N TYR A 304 0.92 11.16 26.63
CA TYR A 304 0.38 10.41 25.51
C TYR A 304 0.61 11.20 24.24
N PHE A 305 1.37 10.67 23.31
CA PHE A 305 1.88 11.37 22.14
C PHE A 305 1.37 10.76 20.84
N ASP A 306 0.86 11.63 19.96
CA ASP A 306 0.38 11.26 18.63
C ASP A 306 0.79 12.31 17.60
N ILE A 307 0.93 11.90 16.33
CA ILE A 307 1.42 12.74 15.23
C ILE A 307 0.51 12.64 14.03
N GLU A 308 0.17 13.81 13.46
CA GLU A 308 -0.45 13.88 12.15
C GLU A 308 0.51 14.47 11.12
N ALA A 309 0.62 13.82 9.98
CA ALA A 309 1.58 14.18 8.95
C ALA A 309 0.98 14.20 7.55
N GLN A 310 1.61 14.98 6.68
CA GLN A 310 1.37 14.94 5.24
C GLN A 310 2.60 14.37 4.54
N PRO A 311 2.61 13.06 4.21
CA PRO A 311 3.78 12.36 3.67
C PRO A 311 4.29 12.94 2.34
N ASP A 312 3.39 13.51 1.52
CA ASP A 312 3.74 14.07 0.22
C ASP A 312 4.58 15.35 0.32
N LEU A 313 4.38 16.11 1.39
CA LEU A 313 5.18 17.28 1.72
C LEU A 313 6.36 16.94 2.63
N ASN A 314 6.45 15.69 3.10
CA ASN A 314 7.37 15.29 4.16
C ASN A 314 7.26 16.19 5.40
N LEU A 315 6.01 16.53 5.76
CA LEU A 315 5.65 17.51 6.80
C LEU A 315 4.86 16.80 7.91
N ASN A 316 5.32 16.98 9.15
CA ASN A 316 4.52 16.65 10.34
C ASN A 316 3.83 17.94 10.79
N TYR A 317 2.53 18.04 10.52
CA TYR A 317 1.82 19.30 10.73
C TYR A 317 1.18 19.42 12.12
N LEU A 318 1.01 18.30 12.83
CA LEU A 318 0.46 18.31 14.19
C LEU A 318 1.24 17.35 15.10
N LEU A 319 1.70 17.87 16.23
CA LEU A 319 2.26 17.10 17.33
C LEU A 319 1.32 17.27 18.53
N GLY A 320 0.55 16.21 18.85
CA GLY A 320 -0.42 16.20 19.95
C GLY A 320 0.15 15.52 21.18
N VAL A 321 0.08 16.17 22.35
CA VAL A 321 0.50 15.59 23.63
C VAL A 321 -0.61 15.78 24.67
N LEU A 322 -1.14 14.67 25.19
CA LEU A 322 -1.97 14.70 26.39
C LEU A 322 -1.08 14.47 27.62
N VAL A 323 -1.07 15.41 28.53
CA VAL A 323 -0.41 15.33 29.84
C VAL A 323 -1.45 14.90 30.86
N VAL A 324 -1.23 13.77 31.53
CA VAL A 324 -2.11 13.25 32.59
C VAL A 324 -1.35 13.30 33.91
N ASP A 325 -1.84 14.12 34.84
CA ASP A 325 -1.37 14.16 36.21
C ASP A 325 -2.27 13.29 37.09
N ARG A 326 -1.76 12.11 37.44
CA ARG A 326 -2.50 11.12 38.24
C ARG A 326 -2.69 11.55 39.70
N VAL A 327 -1.79 12.40 40.20
CA VAL A 327 -1.87 12.89 41.57
C VAL A 327 -2.87 14.02 41.70
N ALA A 328 -2.82 14.99 40.79
CA ALA A 328 -3.77 16.10 40.75
C ALA A 328 -5.11 15.74 40.10
N GLN A 329 -5.25 14.53 39.50
CA GLN A 329 -6.40 14.10 38.73
C GLN A 329 -6.79 15.10 37.64
N ASN A 330 -5.78 15.60 36.92
CA ASN A 330 -5.94 16.60 35.88
C ASN A 330 -5.37 16.08 34.53
N GLU A 331 -6.03 16.49 33.47
CA GLU A 331 -5.61 16.16 32.10
C GLU A 331 -5.54 17.44 31.28
N GLN A 332 -4.44 17.62 30.54
CA GLN A 332 -4.26 18.77 29.66
C GLN A 332 -3.72 18.35 28.31
N PHE A 333 -4.48 18.68 27.26
CA PHE A 333 -4.07 18.43 25.89
C PHE A 333 -3.34 19.63 25.30
N TYR A 334 -2.20 19.37 24.69
CA TYR A 334 -1.38 20.32 23.94
C TYR A 334 -1.40 19.94 22.46
N SER A 335 -1.85 20.88 21.63
CA SER A 335 -1.92 20.73 20.18
C SER A 335 -0.92 21.71 19.55
N PHE A 336 0.20 21.19 19.06
CA PHE A 336 1.19 21.97 18.33
C PHE A 336 0.94 21.82 16.83
N LEU A 337 0.25 22.81 16.25
CA LEU A 337 -0.19 22.80 14.85
C LEU A 337 0.72 23.72 14.01
N ALA A 338 1.25 23.18 12.93
CA ALA A 338 1.91 23.93 11.86
C ALA A 338 0.89 24.22 10.73
N GLU A 339 0.44 25.44 10.63
CA GLU A 339 -0.47 25.87 9.57
C GLU A 339 0.23 25.99 8.20
N THR A 340 1.56 26.19 8.22
CA THR A 340 2.42 26.20 7.03
C THR A 340 3.65 25.30 7.25
N PRO A 341 4.29 24.78 6.17
CA PRO A 341 5.47 23.93 6.29
C PRO A 341 6.64 24.55 7.06
N GLU A 342 6.77 25.89 6.99
CA GLU A 342 7.85 26.63 7.68
C GLU A 342 7.69 26.60 9.20
N GLN A 343 6.50 26.33 9.70
CA GLN A 343 6.21 26.26 11.14
C GLN A 343 6.55 24.91 11.77
N GLU A 344 6.92 23.88 10.99
CA GLU A 344 7.25 22.55 11.53
C GLU A 344 8.40 22.64 12.55
N GLN A 345 9.41 23.47 12.32
CA GLN A 345 10.50 23.69 13.29
C GLN A 345 9.99 24.32 14.61
N LEU A 346 9.01 25.21 14.52
CA LEU A 346 8.43 25.85 15.72
C LEU A 346 7.68 24.81 16.57
N ILE A 347 6.79 24.03 15.96
CA ILE A 347 6.05 23.01 16.70
C ILE A 347 6.97 21.93 17.27
N TRP A 348 8.05 21.59 16.55
CA TRP A 348 9.08 20.69 17.07
C TRP A 348 9.74 21.26 18.35
N GLN A 349 10.08 22.54 18.36
CA GLN A 349 10.66 23.19 19.56
C GLN A 349 9.65 23.25 20.71
N GLN A 350 8.37 23.50 20.43
CA GLN A 350 7.31 23.50 21.44
C GLN A 350 7.15 22.11 22.07
N PHE A 351 7.15 21.06 21.26
CA PHE A 351 7.15 19.67 21.74
C PHE A 351 8.34 19.39 22.65
N LEU A 352 9.56 19.72 22.23
CA LEU A 352 10.77 19.53 23.05
C LEU A 352 10.67 20.28 24.39
N ASN A 353 10.18 21.51 24.36
CA ASN A 353 10.01 22.31 25.57
C ASN A 353 9.02 21.67 26.56
N LEU A 354 7.89 21.14 26.04
CA LEU A 354 6.89 20.47 26.87
C LEU A 354 7.44 19.18 27.49
N VAL A 355 8.02 18.27 26.68
CA VAL A 355 8.50 16.98 27.20
C VAL A 355 9.69 17.13 28.18
N ASN A 356 10.44 18.23 28.10
CA ASN A 356 11.52 18.53 29.01
C ASN A 356 11.02 19.11 30.36
N GLN A 357 9.77 19.61 30.43
CA GLN A 357 9.16 19.99 31.72
C GLN A 357 8.87 18.75 32.58
N TYR A 358 8.74 17.59 31.96
CA TYR A 358 8.42 16.34 32.64
C TYR A 358 9.50 15.26 32.37
N PRO A 359 10.74 15.45 32.85
CA PRO A 359 11.90 14.64 32.43
C PRO A 359 11.84 13.16 32.85
N GLN A 360 10.98 12.82 33.80
CA GLN A 360 10.81 11.45 34.31
C GLN A 360 9.53 10.80 33.82
N ALA A 361 8.62 11.53 33.14
CA ALA A 361 7.36 10.99 32.68
C ALA A 361 7.55 10.04 31.50
N PRO A 362 6.91 8.86 31.50
CA PRO A 362 6.85 8.01 30.33
C PRO A 362 6.10 8.71 29.20
N ILE A 363 6.47 8.40 27.95
CA ILE A 363 5.82 8.92 26.73
C ILE A 363 5.20 7.72 26.02
N TYR A 364 3.90 7.56 26.17
CA TYR A 364 3.13 6.51 25.54
C TYR A 364 2.79 6.90 24.10
N HIS A 365 2.97 5.96 23.18
CA HIS A 365 2.62 6.12 21.78
C HIS A 365 2.07 4.79 21.20
N PHE A 366 1.58 4.84 19.96
CA PHE A 366 0.98 3.68 19.33
C PHE A 366 1.65 3.38 18.00
N CYS A 367 2.46 2.30 17.93
CA CYS A 367 3.36 1.91 16.84
C CYS A 367 4.66 2.72 16.77
N ALA A 368 5.54 2.36 15.81
CA ALA A 368 6.89 2.90 15.72
C ALA A 368 6.98 4.28 15.05
N TYR A 369 5.87 4.82 14.52
CA TYR A 369 5.88 6.03 13.71
C TYR A 369 6.37 7.26 14.48
N GLU A 370 5.93 7.43 15.71
CA GLU A 370 6.29 8.55 16.57
C GLU A 370 7.79 8.54 16.90
N VAL A 371 8.34 7.37 17.22
CA VAL A 371 9.77 7.20 17.49
C VAL A 371 10.62 7.57 16.28
N ASP A 372 10.24 7.10 15.10
CA ASP A 372 10.98 7.38 13.87
C ASP A 372 10.85 8.86 13.46
N THR A 373 9.69 9.45 13.67
CA THR A 373 9.47 10.88 13.43
C THR A 373 10.32 11.74 14.35
N VAL A 374 10.37 11.45 15.64
CA VAL A 374 11.22 12.19 16.61
C VAL A 374 12.71 12.10 16.22
N LYS A 375 13.19 10.93 15.80
CA LYS A 375 14.55 10.76 15.27
C LYS A 375 14.79 11.60 14.01
N ASN A 376 13.82 11.63 13.09
CA ASN A 376 13.93 12.34 11.82
C ASN A 376 13.87 13.85 12.02
N LEU A 377 12.95 14.38 12.84
CA LEU A 377 12.87 15.79 13.19
C LEU A 377 14.13 16.26 13.95
N GLY A 378 14.65 15.42 14.85
CA GLY A 378 15.91 15.66 15.53
C GLY A 378 17.07 15.86 14.57
N LYS A 379 17.18 15.03 13.52
CA LYS A 379 18.18 15.17 12.45
C LYS A 379 17.94 16.41 11.60
N LEU A 380 16.70 16.61 11.16
CA LEU A 380 16.29 17.70 10.26
C LEU A 380 16.61 19.06 10.88
N TYR A 381 16.24 19.25 12.14
CA TYR A 381 16.43 20.52 12.88
C TYR A 381 17.70 20.55 13.73
N ARG A 382 18.63 19.63 13.49
CA ARG A 382 19.95 19.58 14.14
C ARG A 382 19.88 19.63 15.67
N THR A 383 18.85 19.04 16.26
CA THR A 383 18.71 18.93 17.72
C THR A 383 19.83 18.03 18.26
N PRO A 384 20.59 18.43 19.30
CA PRO A 384 21.67 17.63 19.84
C PRO A 384 21.21 16.23 20.26
N HIS A 385 22.01 15.22 19.92
CA HIS A 385 21.71 13.83 20.29
C HIS A 385 21.59 13.64 21.82
N SER A 386 22.34 14.43 22.60
CA SER A 386 22.24 14.47 24.07
C SER A 386 20.87 14.91 24.59
N GLN A 387 20.11 15.67 23.80
CA GLN A 387 18.74 16.07 24.12
C GLN A 387 17.71 15.02 23.63
N ILE A 388 17.92 14.41 22.46
CA ILE A 388 16.97 13.44 21.87
C ILE A 388 17.01 12.09 22.59
N ARG A 389 18.20 11.59 22.93
CA ARG A 389 18.36 10.25 23.56
C ARG A 389 17.58 10.09 24.86
N PRO A 390 17.60 11.05 25.84
CA PRO A 390 16.81 10.94 27.06
C PRO A 390 15.30 10.97 26.81
N ILE A 391 14.85 11.67 25.75
CA ILE A 391 13.43 11.68 25.35
C ILE A 391 13.04 10.30 24.81
N LEU A 392 13.80 9.76 23.84
CA LEU A 392 13.51 8.46 23.25
C LEU A 392 13.56 7.29 24.23
N SER A 393 14.41 7.37 25.29
CA SER A 393 14.47 6.31 26.31
C SER A 393 13.21 6.21 27.17
N ARG A 394 12.31 7.19 27.12
CA ARG A 394 11.02 7.22 27.84
C ARG A 394 9.82 6.80 26.98
N PHE A 395 10.06 6.57 25.68
CA PHE A 395 9.00 6.15 24.78
C PHE A 395 8.58 4.70 25.07
N ILE A 396 7.27 4.50 25.18
CA ILE A 396 6.66 3.20 25.46
C ILE A 396 5.63 2.92 24.37
N ASP A 397 5.89 1.91 23.53
CA ASP A 397 4.99 1.49 22.46
C ASP A 397 3.88 0.60 23.03
N ILE A 398 2.68 1.16 23.19
CA ILE A 398 1.51 0.43 23.70
C ILE A 398 1.06 -0.67 22.73
N TYR A 399 1.20 -0.45 21.42
CA TYR A 399 0.86 -1.46 20.44
C TYR A 399 1.74 -2.71 20.57
N GLU A 400 3.05 -2.51 20.69
CA GLU A 400 4.00 -3.63 20.86
C GLU A 400 3.71 -4.41 22.14
N GLN A 401 3.48 -3.72 23.24
CA GLN A 401 3.13 -4.35 24.52
C GLN A 401 1.81 -5.14 24.41
N LEU A 402 0.79 -4.55 23.76
CA LEU A 402 -0.52 -5.20 23.61
C LEU A 402 -0.41 -6.51 22.82
N ILE A 403 0.22 -6.49 21.63
CA ILE A 403 0.33 -7.68 20.77
C ILE A 403 1.25 -8.78 21.32
N GLN A 404 2.07 -8.43 22.32
CA GLN A 404 2.89 -9.40 23.05
C GLN A 404 2.19 -9.97 24.26
N SER A 405 1.17 -9.29 24.80
CA SER A 405 0.55 -9.62 26.06
C SER A 405 -0.82 -10.32 25.91
N VAL A 406 -1.58 -9.98 24.88
CA VAL A 406 -2.96 -10.44 24.75
C VAL A 406 -3.38 -10.65 23.29
N ALA A 407 -4.13 -11.70 23.03
CA ALA A 407 -4.90 -11.87 21.81
C ALA A 407 -6.33 -11.34 22.07
N LEU A 408 -6.76 -10.39 21.23
CA LEU A 408 -8.09 -9.78 21.34
C LEU A 408 -9.04 -10.37 20.29
N PRO A 409 -10.35 -10.52 20.61
CA PRO A 409 -11.34 -11.04 19.67
C PRO A 409 -11.79 -9.98 18.65
N ILE A 410 -10.82 -9.46 17.89
CA ILE A 410 -11.01 -8.39 16.89
C ILE A 410 -10.34 -8.78 15.56
N ASP A 411 -10.83 -8.20 14.49
CA ASP A 411 -10.29 -8.39 13.14
C ASP A 411 -9.09 -7.46 12.81
N SER A 412 -8.88 -6.43 13.63
CA SER A 412 -7.82 -5.45 13.42
C SER A 412 -7.26 -4.90 14.73
N TYR A 413 -5.93 -4.85 14.84
CA TYR A 413 -5.20 -4.18 15.92
C TYR A 413 -4.90 -2.70 15.61
N ALA A 414 -5.62 -2.07 14.68
CA ALA A 414 -5.59 -0.61 14.55
C ALA A 414 -6.19 0.06 15.80
N LEU A 415 -5.64 1.19 16.23
CA LEU A 415 -6.06 1.90 17.44
C LEU A 415 -7.57 2.12 17.49
N LYS A 416 -8.18 2.53 16.36
CA LYS A 416 -9.63 2.73 16.26
C LYS A 416 -10.45 1.46 16.46
N ALA A 417 -9.96 0.30 16.02
CA ALA A 417 -10.65 -0.97 16.20
C ALA A 417 -10.58 -1.43 17.65
N ILE A 418 -9.42 -1.31 18.28
CA ILE A 418 -9.22 -1.63 19.71
C ILE A 418 -10.10 -0.72 20.58
N ALA A 419 -10.08 0.59 20.33
CA ALA A 419 -10.86 1.56 21.08
C ALA A 419 -12.38 1.28 20.98
N ARG A 420 -12.88 0.94 19.79
CA ARG A 420 -14.28 0.54 19.62
C ARG A 420 -14.61 -0.74 20.40
N TRP A 421 -13.74 -1.72 20.37
CA TRP A 421 -13.92 -2.96 21.14
C TRP A 421 -13.94 -2.69 22.65
N LEU A 422 -13.17 -1.72 23.13
CA LEU A 422 -13.20 -1.23 24.52
C LEU A 422 -14.42 -0.34 24.83
N GLY A 423 -15.30 -0.07 23.86
CA GLY A 423 -16.50 0.76 24.05
C GLY A 423 -16.27 2.26 23.87
N PHE A 424 -15.10 2.68 23.36
CA PHE A 424 -14.82 4.10 23.09
C PHE A 424 -15.49 4.53 21.77
N ALA A 425 -16.30 5.58 21.83
CA ALA A 425 -16.91 6.20 20.66
C ALA A 425 -16.10 7.42 20.23
N TRP A 426 -15.61 7.40 19.00
CA TRP A 426 -15.00 8.57 18.37
C TRP A 426 -16.06 9.60 18.05
N ARG A 427 -15.80 10.85 18.38
CA ARG A 427 -16.67 12.00 18.07
C ARG A 427 -16.44 12.49 16.65
#